data_d02bfb572b9fab57b4c2d836aad2760f
#
_entry.id   d02bfb572b9fab57b4c2d836aad2760f
#
_cell.length_a   1.000
_cell.length_b   1.000
_cell.length_c   1.000
_cell.angle_alpha   90.00
_cell.angle_beta   90.00
_cell.angle_gamma   90.00
#
_symmetry.space_group_name_H-M   'P 1'
#
loop_
_entity.id
_entity.type
_entity.pdbx_description
1 polymer ?
#
loop_
_entity_poly.entity_id
_entity_poly.type
_entity_poly.pdbx_seq_one_letter_code
_entity_poly.pdbx_strand_id
1 'polypeptide(L)'
;MSTDRYTSPLSERYASKEMQYVFSPEMKFKTWRRLWIALAETEQELGLDITDEQIAELKAAKDDINYDVAKKREKEVRHDVMSHVYAYGQQCPKAKGIIHLGATSCYVGDNTDVIIMREALYIVRKKLINVIAELKDFAMKYRNMPTLAFTHFQPAQPTTVGKRAALWLNELIMDLDDVNYIISQLKLLGSKGTTGTQASFLELFDGDHEKCKEADKRIAQKMGFEACFPVSGQTYSRKLDTRVLNVLSGIAQSAHKFSNDIRLLQHLKEIEEPFEKHQIGSSAMAYKRNPMRSERIASLSRYVMVDVLNPAITAATQWFERTLDDSANKRLSVPEAFLAIDGILDLYLNVVDGLVVYPKVIEQHLMNELPFMATENIMMDAVKAGGDRQELHEKIRQHSMAAGRVVKEEGKPNDLLERIAADPSFGMTMDQLKAIMKPENFVGRAPQQVEEFVEEVIQPILDANKELLGVKAEINV
;
A
#
# COMPACT_ATOMS: atom_id res chain seq x y z
N MET A 1 -27.21 -3.60 13.46
CA MET A 1 -26.41 -4.84 13.30
C MET A 1 -26.63 -5.70 14.53
N SER A 2 -26.61 -7.01 14.37
CA SER A 2 -26.72 -7.93 15.50
C SER A 2 -25.43 -7.83 16.36
N THR A 3 -25.59 -7.65 17.67
CA THR A 3 -24.46 -7.54 18.61
C THR A 3 -24.06 -8.89 19.23
N ASP A 4 -24.74 -9.96 18.81
CA ASP A 4 -24.59 -11.32 19.33
C ASP A 4 -23.77 -12.26 18.40
N ARG A 5 -23.12 -11.69 17.39
CA ARG A 5 -22.29 -12.42 16.41
C ARG A 5 -20.97 -11.74 16.19
N TYR A 6 -19.95 -12.55 15.89
CA TYR A 6 -18.66 -12.04 15.49
C TYR A 6 -18.77 -11.30 14.15
N THR A 7 -18.18 -10.12 14.07
CA THR A 7 -17.98 -9.33 12.86
C THR A 7 -16.50 -8.98 12.72
N SER A 8 -16.01 -8.94 11.49
CA SER A 8 -14.59 -8.66 11.25
C SER A 8 -14.26 -7.19 11.56
N PRO A 9 -13.25 -6.92 12.40
CA PRO A 9 -12.77 -5.55 12.63
C PRO A 9 -12.34 -4.84 11.35
N LEU A 10 -11.88 -5.58 10.34
CA LEU A 10 -11.50 -5.01 9.05
C LEU A 10 -12.67 -4.28 8.38
N SER A 11 -13.87 -4.89 8.41
CA SER A 11 -15.07 -4.29 7.82
C SER A 11 -15.70 -3.22 8.71
N GLU A 12 -15.68 -3.41 10.04
CA GLU A 12 -16.37 -2.47 10.95
C GLU A 12 -15.57 -1.22 11.26
N ARG A 13 -14.24 -1.35 11.30
CA ARG A 13 -13.38 -0.31 11.88
C ARG A 13 -12.35 0.26 10.91
N TYR A 14 -11.85 -0.51 9.95
CA TYR A 14 -10.63 -0.13 9.24
C TYR A 14 -10.82 0.14 7.76
N ALA A 15 -11.51 -0.73 7.04
CA ALA A 15 -11.69 -0.58 5.60
C ALA A 15 -12.76 0.45 5.23
N SER A 16 -12.53 1.17 4.14
CA SER A 16 -13.49 2.08 3.56
C SER A 16 -14.71 1.34 3.01
N LYS A 17 -15.83 2.05 2.88
CA LYS A 17 -17.04 1.51 2.24
C LYS A 17 -16.80 1.14 0.77
N GLU A 18 -15.94 1.90 0.08
CA GLU A 18 -15.57 1.65 -1.33
C GLU A 18 -14.90 0.28 -1.47
N MET A 19 -13.89 -0.01 -0.64
CA MET A 19 -13.22 -1.32 -0.67
C MET A 19 -14.13 -2.46 -0.23
N GLN A 20 -14.96 -2.26 0.79
CA GLN A 20 -15.94 -3.26 1.24
C GLN A 20 -16.94 -3.59 0.13
N TYR A 21 -17.38 -2.61 -0.66
CA TYR A 21 -18.29 -2.84 -1.78
C TYR A 21 -17.66 -3.75 -2.84
N VAL A 22 -16.39 -3.54 -3.17
CA VAL A 22 -15.66 -4.36 -4.16
C VAL A 22 -15.68 -5.85 -3.82
N PHE A 23 -15.60 -6.18 -2.52
CA PHE A 23 -15.65 -7.57 -2.03
C PHE A 23 -17.05 -8.01 -1.59
N SER A 24 -18.08 -7.21 -1.86
CA SER A 24 -19.45 -7.53 -1.47
C SER A 24 -20.09 -8.61 -2.35
N PRO A 25 -21.09 -9.34 -1.83
CA PRO A 25 -21.93 -10.22 -2.65
C PRO A 25 -22.58 -9.50 -3.83
N GLU A 26 -22.96 -8.24 -3.66
CA GLU A 26 -23.57 -7.44 -4.74
C GLU A 26 -22.60 -7.26 -5.92
N MET A 27 -21.38 -6.82 -5.67
CA MET A 27 -20.35 -6.68 -6.72
C MET A 27 -20.06 -8.03 -7.38
N LYS A 28 -19.93 -9.10 -6.60
CA LYS A 28 -19.68 -10.45 -7.09
C LYS A 28 -20.77 -10.91 -8.05
N PHE A 29 -22.03 -10.90 -7.64
CA PHE A 29 -23.12 -11.49 -8.41
C PHE A 29 -23.57 -10.61 -9.58
N LYS A 30 -23.47 -9.30 -9.49
CA LYS A 30 -23.62 -8.40 -10.63
C LYS A 30 -22.53 -8.65 -11.69
N THR A 31 -21.31 -8.94 -11.26
CA THR A 31 -20.22 -9.30 -12.18
C THR A 31 -20.47 -10.65 -12.85
N TRP A 32 -21.02 -11.64 -12.16
CA TRP A 32 -21.44 -12.90 -12.78
C TRP A 32 -22.45 -12.66 -13.91
N ARG A 33 -23.45 -11.84 -13.69
CA ARG A 33 -24.46 -11.51 -14.73
C ARG A 33 -23.83 -10.79 -15.92
N ARG A 34 -22.92 -9.86 -15.68
CA ARG A 34 -22.15 -9.20 -16.78
C ARG A 34 -21.32 -10.22 -17.58
N LEU A 35 -20.70 -11.18 -16.91
CA LEU A 35 -19.95 -12.26 -17.57
C LEU A 35 -20.87 -13.18 -18.42
N TRP A 36 -22.05 -13.53 -17.93
CA TRP A 36 -23.01 -14.31 -18.70
C TRP A 36 -23.55 -13.54 -19.91
N ILE A 37 -23.76 -12.23 -19.79
CA ILE A 37 -24.12 -11.37 -20.92
C ILE A 37 -22.96 -11.33 -21.94
N ALA A 38 -21.74 -11.11 -21.48
CA ALA A 38 -20.56 -11.09 -22.36
C ALA A 38 -20.37 -12.41 -23.10
N LEU A 39 -20.65 -13.54 -22.43
CA LEU A 39 -20.63 -14.88 -23.04
C LEU A 39 -21.70 -15.01 -24.13
N ALA A 40 -22.96 -14.73 -23.81
CA ALA A 40 -24.09 -14.86 -24.74
C ALA A 40 -23.93 -13.94 -25.96
N GLU A 41 -23.51 -12.70 -25.77
CA GLU A 41 -23.21 -11.79 -26.89
C GLU A 41 -22.08 -12.31 -27.77
N THR A 42 -21.03 -12.84 -27.16
CA THR A 42 -19.88 -13.38 -27.89
C THR A 42 -20.27 -14.62 -28.69
N GLU A 43 -21.06 -15.51 -28.10
CA GLU A 43 -21.57 -16.72 -28.75
C GLU A 43 -22.51 -16.37 -29.93
N GLN A 44 -23.38 -15.37 -29.78
CA GLN A 44 -24.21 -14.85 -30.87
C GLN A 44 -23.35 -14.28 -32.01
N GLU A 45 -22.39 -13.42 -31.69
CA GLU A 45 -21.49 -12.80 -32.67
C GLU A 45 -20.66 -13.82 -33.45
N LEU A 46 -20.39 -14.99 -32.84
CA LEU A 46 -19.65 -16.10 -33.47
C LEU A 46 -20.56 -17.12 -34.16
N GLY A 47 -21.86 -16.86 -34.20
CA GLY A 47 -22.81 -17.57 -35.06
C GLY A 47 -23.65 -18.65 -34.36
N LEU A 48 -23.71 -18.66 -33.02
CA LEU A 48 -24.69 -19.50 -32.32
C LEU A 48 -26.08 -18.88 -32.42
N ASP A 49 -27.12 -19.73 -32.38
CA ASP A 49 -28.52 -19.33 -32.46
C ASP A 49 -29.02 -18.71 -31.14
N ILE A 50 -28.55 -17.49 -30.88
CA ILE A 50 -28.94 -16.64 -29.74
C ILE A 50 -29.58 -15.37 -30.30
N THR A 51 -30.79 -15.05 -29.82
CA THR A 51 -31.55 -13.92 -30.33
C THR A 51 -31.24 -12.62 -29.59
N ASP A 52 -31.41 -11.49 -30.27
CA ASP A 52 -31.30 -10.15 -29.67
C ASP A 52 -32.26 -9.97 -28.49
N GLU A 53 -33.43 -10.60 -28.56
CA GLU A 53 -34.45 -10.58 -27.51
C GLU A 53 -33.96 -11.28 -26.24
N GLN A 54 -33.27 -12.42 -26.37
CA GLN A 54 -32.64 -13.11 -25.24
C GLN A 54 -31.57 -12.26 -24.57
N ILE A 55 -30.71 -11.64 -25.35
CA ILE A 55 -29.67 -10.73 -24.84
C ILE A 55 -30.28 -9.50 -24.17
N ALA A 56 -31.29 -8.90 -24.76
CA ALA A 56 -32.00 -7.75 -24.18
C ALA A 56 -32.64 -8.10 -22.82
N GLU A 57 -33.23 -9.28 -22.71
CA GLU A 57 -33.81 -9.78 -21.46
C GLU A 57 -32.76 -9.95 -20.35
N LEU A 58 -31.59 -10.54 -20.67
CA LEU A 58 -30.48 -10.65 -19.75
C LEU A 58 -29.98 -9.27 -19.29
N LYS A 59 -29.81 -8.33 -20.20
CA LYS A 59 -29.37 -6.95 -19.88
C LYS A 59 -30.36 -6.23 -18.97
N ALA A 60 -31.66 -6.39 -19.20
CA ALA A 60 -32.67 -5.74 -18.38
C ALA A 60 -32.67 -6.19 -16.92
N ALA A 61 -32.35 -7.45 -16.66
CA ALA A 61 -32.35 -8.03 -15.32
C ALA A 61 -30.97 -8.12 -14.65
N LYS A 62 -29.90 -7.57 -15.26
CA LYS A 62 -28.52 -7.77 -14.80
C LYS A 62 -28.21 -7.25 -13.40
N ASP A 63 -28.90 -6.20 -12.98
CA ASP A 63 -28.62 -5.51 -11.70
C ASP A 63 -29.64 -5.88 -10.60
N ASP A 64 -30.75 -6.49 -10.96
CA ASP A 64 -31.82 -6.90 -10.04
C ASP A 64 -31.67 -8.37 -9.67
N ILE A 65 -30.92 -8.64 -8.61
CA ILE A 65 -30.63 -10.01 -8.18
C ILE A 65 -31.61 -10.47 -7.10
N ASN A 66 -32.36 -11.55 -7.38
CA ASN A 66 -33.21 -12.18 -6.40
C ASN A 66 -32.41 -13.14 -5.50
N TYR A 67 -31.82 -12.58 -4.44
CA TYR A 67 -31.01 -13.32 -3.47
C TYR A 67 -31.78 -14.42 -2.74
N ASP A 68 -33.06 -14.21 -2.47
CA ASP A 68 -33.87 -15.20 -1.73
C ASP A 68 -34.11 -16.47 -2.56
N VAL A 69 -34.43 -16.31 -3.84
CA VAL A 69 -34.52 -17.42 -4.78
C VAL A 69 -33.21 -18.17 -4.92
N ALA A 70 -32.11 -17.44 -5.09
CA ALA A 70 -30.78 -18.03 -5.20
C ALA A 70 -30.40 -18.82 -3.93
N LYS A 71 -30.55 -18.22 -2.75
CA LYS A 71 -30.27 -18.88 -1.45
C LYS A 71 -31.13 -20.11 -1.20
N LYS A 72 -32.42 -20.03 -1.53
CA LYS A 72 -33.33 -21.19 -1.41
C LYS A 72 -32.87 -22.33 -2.31
N ARG A 73 -32.57 -22.02 -3.58
CA ARG A 73 -32.09 -23.02 -4.54
C ARG A 73 -30.75 -23.63 -4.14
N GLU A 74 -29.82 -22.82 -3.61
CA GLU A 74 -28.52 -23.29 -3.14
C GLU A 74 -28.62 -24.29 -2.00
N LYS A 75 -29.57 -24.10 -1.08
CA LYS A 75 -29.87 -25.10 -0.02
C LYS A 75 -30.34 -26.45 -0.58
N GLU A 76 -31.02 -26.43 -1.71
CA GLU A 76 -31.54 -27.66 -2.37
C GLU A 76 -30.41 -28.37 -3.14
N VAL A 77 -29.67 -27.64 -3.99
CA VAL A 77 -28.74 -28.24 -4.95
C VAL A 77 -27.28 -28.20 -4.49
N ARG A 78 -26.94 -27.48 -3.42
CA ARG A 78 -25.60 -27.35 -2.84
C ARG A 78 -24.56 -26.81 -3.84
N HIS A 79 -25.00 -25.90 -4.72
CA HIS A 79 -24.15 -25.34 -5.76
C HIS A 79 -24.55 -23.88 -6.04
N ASP A 80 -23.65 -22.95 -5.69
CA ASP A 80 -23.89 -21.50 -5.76
C ASP A 80 -24.11 -20.99 -7.19
N VAL A 81 -23.23 -21.33 -8.13
CA VAL A 81 -23.33 -20.86 -9.52
C VAL A 81 -24.63 -21.33 -10.17
N MET A 82 -24.97 -22.62 -10.04
CA MET A 82 -26.22 -23.15 -10.61
C MET A 82 -27.46 -22.56 -9.96
N SER A 83 -27.40 -22.17 -8.70
CA SER A 83 -28.48 -21.47 -7.99
C SER A 83 -28.69 -20.05 -8.55
N HIS A 84 -27.62 -19.35 -8.89
CA HIS A 84 -27.72 -18.05 -9.54
C HIS A 84 -28.12 -18.14 -11.02
N VAL A 85 -27.69 -19.17 -11.75
CA VAL A 85 -28.23 -19.47 -13.11
C VAL A 85 -29.74 -19.67 -13.05
N TYR A 86 -30.20 -20.47 -12.08
CA TYR A 86 -31.63 -20.69 -11.87
C TYR A 86 -32.39 -19.41 -11.54
N ALA A 87 -31.91 -18.62 -10.58
CA ALA A 87 -32.53 -17.36 -10.19
C ALA A 87 -32.57 -16.35 -11.35
N TYR A 88 -31.53 -16.28 -12.14
CA TYR A 88 -31.46 -15.43 -13.33
C TYR A 88 -32.43 -15.90 -14.42
N GLY A 89 -32.51 -17.23 -14.64
CA GLY A 89 -33.46 -17.81 -15.59
C GLY A 89 -34.91 -17.64 -15.20
N GLN A 90 -35.24 -17.51 -13.90
CA GLN A 90 -36.60 -17.15 -13.45
C GLN A 90 -37.01 -15.74 -13.90
N GLN A 91 -36.08 -14.82 -13.96
CA GLN A 91 -36.28 -13.43 -14.40
C GLN A 91 -36.18 -13.29 -15.93
N CYS A 92 -35.54 -14.25 -16.60
CA CYS A 92 -35.25 -14.23 -18.03
C CYS A 92 -35.76 -15.50 -18.71
N PRO A 93 -37.10 -15.71 -18.81
CA PRO A 93 -37.66 -16.96 -19.30
C PRO A 93 -37.31 -17.30 -20.74
N LYS A 94 -37.08 -16.29 -21.61
CA LYS A 94 -36.64 -16.50 -23.00
C LYS A 94 -35.19 -16.90 -23.09
N ALA A 95 -34.32 -16.29 -22.21
CA ALA A 95 -32.91 -16.50 -22.22
C ALA A 95 -32.45 -17.66 -21.33
N LYS A 96 -33.31 -18.23 -20.47
CA LYS A 96 -32.90 -19.25 -19.47
C LYS A 96 -32.12 -20.43 -20.05
N GLY A 97 -32.35 -20.79 -21.29
CA GLY A 97 -31.69 -21.91 -21.97
C GLY A 97 -30.29 -21.64 -22.43
N ILE A 98 -29.90 -20.36 -22.52
CA ILE A 98 -28.57 -19.94 -23.01
C ILE A 98 -27.66 -19.38 -21.90
N ILE A 99 -28.18 -19.21 -20.68
CA ILE A 99 -27.36 -18.75 -19.57
C ILE A 99 -26.31 -19.81 -19.27
N HIS A 100 -25.02 -19.41 -19.22
CA HIS A 100 -23.92 -20.30 -18.89
C HIS A 100 -23.64 -21.40 -19.94
N LEU A 101 -23.98 -21.17 -21.20
CA LEU A 101 -23.83 -22.15 -22.28
C LEU A 101 -22.34 -22.48 -22.48
N GLY A 102 -21.99 -23.76 -22.54
CA GLY A 102 -20.61 -24.25 -22.68
C GLY A 102 -19.67 -23.99 -21.50
N ALA A 103 -20.08 -23.16 -20.53
CA ALA A 103 -19.24 -22.72 -19.42
C ALA A 103 -19.27 -23.67 -18.22
N THR A 104 -18.29 -23.55 -17.36
CA THR A 104 -18.24 -24.16 -16.03
C THR A 104 -18.27 -23.09 -14.95
N SER A 105 -18.44 -23.48 -13.69
CA SER A 105 -18.54 -22.57 -12.55
C SER A 105 -17.36 -21.59 -12.46
N CYS A 106 -16.15 -22.02 -12.82
CA CYS A 106 -14.97 -21.18 -12.80
C CYS A 106 -14.98 -20.07 -13.86
N TYR A 107 -15.81 -20.16 -14.89
CA TYR A 107 -16.02 -19.07 -15.84
C TYR A 107 -16.47 -17.79 -15.11
N VAL A 108 -17.51 -17.87 -14.31
CA VAL A 108 -17.96 -16.70 -13.53
C VAL A 108 -17.12 -16.50 -12.27
N GLY A 109 -16.75 -17.56 -11.57
CA GLY A 109 -15.98 -17.46 -10.32
C GLY A 109 -14.60 -16.83 -10.52
N ASP A 110 -13.78 -17.42 -11.35
CA ASP A 110 -12.39 -17.01 -11.56
C ASP A 110 -12.26 -15.69 -12.32
N ASN A 111 -13.06 -15.48 -13.38
CA ASN A 111 -13.06 -14.21 -14.07
C ASN A 111 -13.51 -13.07 -13.16
N THR A 112 -14.51 -13.29 -12.30
CA THR A 112 -14.94 -12.30 -11.31
C THR A 112 -13.83 -11.99 -10.30
N ASP A 113 -13.11 -12.99 -9.81
CA ASP A 113 -12.02 -12.77 -8.85
C ASP A 113 -10.92 -11.87 -9.43
N VAL A 114 -10.57 -12.05 -10.70
CA VAL A 114 -9.60 -11.17 -11.38
C VAL A 114 -10.14 -9.75 -11.54
N ILE A 115 -11.42 -9.60 -11.92
CA ILE A 115 -12.07 -8.29 -12.05
C ILE A 115 -12.09 -7.57 -10.70
N ILE A 116 -12.48 -8.26 -9.64
CA ILE A 116 -12.52 -7.69 -8.28
C ILE A 116 -11.12 -7.29 -7.82
N MET A 117 -10.11 -8.13 -8.02
CA MET A 117 -8.72 -7.77 -7.69
C MET A 117 -8.24 -6.52 -8.45
N ARG A 118 -8.61 -6.37 -9.73
CA ARG A 118 -8.29 -5.16 -10.50
C ARG A 118 -8.94 -3.91 -9.91
N GLU A 119 -10.24 -3.96 -9.63
CA GLU A 119 -10.97 -2.82 -9.04
C GLU A 119 -10.40 -2.45 -7.66
N ALA A 120 -10.07 -3.44 -6.84
CA ALA A 120 -9.42 -3.23 -5.55
C ALA A 120 -8.02 -2.60 -5.70
N LEU A 121 -7.22 -3.05 -6.67
CA LEU A 121 -5.91 -2.46 -6.97
C LEU A 121 -6.03 -1.01 -7.46
N TYR A 122 -7.06 -0.63 -8.18
CA TYR A 122 -7.30 0.75 -8.56
C TYR A 122 -7.57 1.64 -7.33
N ILE A 123 -8.30 1.15 -6.33
CA ILE A 123 -8.51 1.87 -5.07
C ILE A 123 -7.19 2.02 -4.32
N VAL A 124 -6.41 0.93 -4.19
CA VAL A 124 -5.08 0.95 -3.56
C VAL A 124 -4.16 1.96 -4.26
N ARG A 125 -4.09 1.91 -5.59
CA ARG A 125 -3.30 2.84 -6.42
C ARG A 125 -3.71 4.29 -6.18
N LYS A 126 -5.01 4.58 -6.20
CA LYS A 126 -5.55 5.93 -5.93
C LYS A 126 -5.12 6.45 -4.56
N LYS A 127 -5.27 5.66 -3.50
CA LYS A 127 -4.88 6.05 -2.14
C LYS A 127 -3.37 6.22 -2.01
N LEU A 128 -2.58 5.32 -2.59
CA LEU A 128 -1.12 5.40 -2.58
C LEU A 128 -0.60 6.68 -3.23
N ILE A 129 -1.18 7.08 -4.38
CA ILE A 129 -0.85 8.35 -5.05
C ILE A 129 -1.16 9.55 -4.16
N ASN A 130 -2.26 9.52 -3.40
CA ASN A 130 -2.60 10.61 -2.48
C ASN A 130 -1.65 10.67 -1.27
N VAL A 131 -1.22 9.53 -0.72
CA VAL A 131 -0.19 9.49 0.33
C VAL A 131 1.13 10.09 -0.20
N ILE A 132 1.53 9.74 -1.41
CA ILE A 132 2.72 10.30 -2.07
C ILE A 132 2.59 11.82 -2.23
N ALA A 133 1.42 12.33 -2.63
CA ALA A 133 1.18 13.77 -2.79
C ALA A 133 1.34 14.53 -1.46
N GLU A 134 0.72 14.05 -0.39
CA GLU A 134 0.82 14.67 0.94
C GLU A 134 2.25 14.59 1.51
N LEU A 135 2.91 13.44 1.38
CA LEU A 135 4.32 13.31 1.80
C LEU A 135 5.27 14.21 0.99
N LYS A 136 5.01 14.40 -0.30
CA LYS A 136 5.78 15.34 -1.14
C LYS A 136 5.66 16.75 -0.59
N ASP A 137 4.46 17.20 -0.24
CA ASP A 137 4.24 18.53 0.32
C ASP A 137 4.94 18.69 1.68
N PHE A 138 4.88 17.68 2.54
CA PHE A 138 5.61 17.64 3.79
C PHE A 138 7.14 17.69 3.56
N ALA A 139 7.67 16.87 2.67
CA ALA A 139 9.11 16.84 2.36
C ALA A 139 9.61 18.19 1.83
N MET A 140 8.87 18.82 0.92
CA MET A 140 9.21 20.13 0.37
C MET A 140 9.14 21.24 1.42
N LYS A 141 8.12 21.22 2.29
CA LYS A 141 7.99 22.19 3.39
C LYS A 141 9.18 22.18 4.33
N TYR A 142 9.71 21.01 4.63
CA TYR A 142 10.78 20.81 5.62
C TYR A 142 12.13 20.44 5.01
N ARG A 143 12.33 20.64 3.70
CA ARG A 143 13.56 20.26 3.00
C ARG A 143 14.81 20.94 3.53
N ASN A 144 14.67 22.14 4.07
CA ASN A 144 15.76 22.96 4.62
C ASN A 144 15.89 22.89 6.14
N MET A 145 15.05 22.11 6.83
CA MET A 145 15.08 22.03 8.29
C MET A 145 16.09 20.98 8.75
N PRO A 146 17.26 21.37 9.31
CA PRO A 146 18.23 20.44 9.85
C PRO A 146 17.67 19.63 11.01
N THR A 147 18.01 18.37 11.06
CA THR A 147 17.69 17.46 12.16
C THR A 147 18.83 16.47 12.37
N LEU A 148 18.94 15.97 13.59
CA LEU A 148 19.90 14.91 13.92
C LEU A 148 19.49 13.62 13.17
N ALA A 149 20.42 13.04 12.41
CA ALA A 149 20.21 11.72 11.86
C ALA A 149 20.73 10.64 12.81
N PHE A 150 20.23 9.42 12.60
CA PHE A 150 20.61 8.26 13.41
C PHE A 150 21.03 7.11 12.49
N THR A 151 22.16 6.52 12.81
CA THR A 151 22.57 5.20 12.32
C THR A 151 22.77 4.30 13.52
N HIS A 152 22.34 3.03 13.46
CA HIS A 152 22.31 2.13 14.62
C HIS A 152 21.56 2.73 15.83
N PHE A 153 20.63 3.63 15.56
CA PHE A 153 19.92 4.46 16.54
C PHE A 153 20.87 5.29 17.44
N GLN A 154 22.07 5.58 16.95
CA GLN A 154 23.02 6.52 17.57
C GLN A 154 23.09 7.79 16.76
N PRO A 155 23.33 8.95 17.41
CA PRO A 155 23.52 10.23 16.72
C PRO A 155 24.60 10.13 15.63
N ALA A 156 24.24 10.61 14.44
CA ALA A 156 25.11 10.66 13.28
C ALA A 156 25.11 12.07 12.67
N GLN A 157 25.74 12.24 11.51
CA GLN A 157 25.75 13.54 10.83
C GLN A 157 24.32 14.04 10.58
N PRO A 158 24.09 15.36 10.62
CA PRO A 158 22.80 15.95 10.36
C PRO A 158 22.24 15.62 8.97
N THR A 159 20.93 15.54 8.90
CA THR A 159 20.15 15.53 7.67
C THR A 159 19.09 16.64 7.75
N THR A 160 18.07 16.59 6.90
CA THR A 160 16.88 17.45 7.06
C THR A 160 15.63 16.63 7.29
N VAL A 161 14.63 17.24 7.92
CA VAL A 161 13.30 16.60 8.12
C VAL A 161 12.69 16.21 6.78
N GLY A 162 12.79 17.09 5.76
CA GLY A 162 12.31 16.78 4.42
C GLY A 162 13.07 15.64 3.75
N LYS A 163 14.39 15.54 3.94
CA LYS A 163 15.18 14.42 3.41
C LYS A 163 14.80 13.09 4.05
N ARG A 164 14.50 13.07 5.34
CA ARG A 164 13.95 11.88 6.00
C ARG A 164 12.61 11.45 5.40
N ALA A 165 11.72 12.41 5.12
CA ALA A 165 10.45 12.13 4.44
C ALA A 165 10.66 11.62 3.00
N ALA A 166 11.68 12.08 2.31
CA ALA A 166 12.04 11.58 0.98
C ALA A 166 12.44 10.10 0.98
N LEU A 167 12.94 9.56 2.09
CA LEU A 167 13.19 8.11 2.22
C LEU A 167 11.87 7.33 2.21
N TRP A 168 10.86 7.79 2.95
CA TRP A 168 9.53 7.17 2.94
C TRP A 168 8.87 7.27 1.56
N LEU A 169 9.01 8.42 0.89
CA LEU A 169 8.52 8.62 -0.48
C LEU A 169 9.16 7.64 -1.46
N ASN A 170 10.46 7.43 -1.38
CA ASN A 170 11.16 6.52 -2.28
C ASN A 170 10.63 5.08 -2.19
N GLU A 171 10.33 4.61 -0.99
CA GLU A 171 9.70 3.29 -0.79
C GLU A 171 8.30 3.22 -1.41
N LEU A 172 7.49 4.27 -1.23
CA LEU A 172 6.15 4.32 -1.82
C LEU A 172 6.16 4.42 -3.36
N ILE A 173 7.18 5.03 -3.96
CA ILE A 173 7.34 5.02 -5.42
C ILE A 173 7.63 3.61 -5.93
N MET A 174 8.49 2.84 -5.24
CA MET A 174 8.72 1.43 -5.56
C MET A 174 7.41 0.62 -5.47
N ASP A 175 6.62 0.84 -4.42
CA ASP A 175 5.32 0.19 -4.26
C ASP A 175 4.34 0.57 -5.39
N LEU A 176 4.33 1.82 -5.81
CA LEU A 176 3.48 2.28 -6.92
C LEU A 176 3.86 1.63 -8.25
N ASP A 177 5.15 1.47 -8.51
CA ASP A 177 5.65 0.76 -9.69
C ASP A 177 5.18 -0.70 -9.68
N ASP A 178 5.26 -1.38 -8.54
CA ASP A 178 4.78 -2.75 -8.38
C ASP A 178 3.25 -2.85 -8.58
N VAL A 179 2.48 -1.90 -8.04
CA VAL A 179 1.02 -1.83 -8.26
C VAL A 179 0.69 -1.63 -9.73
N ASN A 180 1.34 -0.70 -10.41
CA ASN A 180 1.13 -0.45 -11.83
C ASN A 180 1.51 -1.68 -12.67
N TYR A 181 2.62 -2.32 -12.33
CA TYR A 181 3.07 -3.52 -13.00
C TYR A 181 2.07 -4.67 -12.86
N ILE A 182 1.61 -4.98 -11.63
CA ILE A 182 0.67 -6.08 -11.44
C ILE A 182 -0.67 -5.82 -12.14
N ILE A 183 -1.18 -4.60 -12.13
CA ILE A 183 -2.40 -4.23 -12.87
C ILE A 183 -2.22 -4.52 -14.36
N SER A 184 -1.08 -4.17 -14.95
CA SER A 184 -0.78 -4.43 -16.37
C SER A 184 -0.67 -5.91 -16.71
N GLN A 185 -0.42 -6.77 -15.72
CA GLN A 185 -0.27 -8.22 -15.90
C GLN A 185 -1.56 -9.01 -15.69
N LEU A 186 -2.63 -8.37 -15.24
CA LEU A 186 -3.91 -9.05 -15.02
C LEU A 186 -4.55 -9.47 -16.34
N LYS A 187 -4.90 -10.75 -16.43
CA LYS A 187 -5.62 -11.36 -17.54
C LYS A 187 -6.78 -12.17 -17.01
N LEU A 188 -7.88 -12.23 -17.76
CA LEU A 188 -8.99 -13.10 -17.42
C LEU A 188 -8.63 -14.58 -17.62
N LEU A 189 -9.34 -15.45 -16.92
CA LEU A 189 -9.33 -16.88 -17.24
C LEU A 189 -9.86 -17.10 -18.66
N GLY A 190 -10.94 -16.43 -19.01
CA GLY A 190 -11.68 -16.64 -20.25
C GLY A 190 -12.67 -17.83 -20.18
N SER A 191 -13.03 -18.33 -21.33
CA SER A 191 -13.94 -19.47 -21.52
C SER A 191 -13.16 -20.76 -21.71
N LYS A 192 -12.56 -21.30 -20.65
CA LYS A 192 -11.63 -22.43 -20.71
C LYS A 192 -12.27 -23.82 -20.57
N GLY A 193 -13.43 -23.91 -19.94
CA GLY A 193 -14.14 -25.15 -19.70
C GLY A 193 -13.58 -25.99 -18.54
N THR A 194 -13.97 -27.25 -18.49
CA THR A 194 -13.76 -28.12 -17.32
C THR A 194 -12.29 -28.38 -16.98
N THR A 195 -11.44 -28.50 -17.97
CA THR A 195 -10.01 -28.84 -17.80
C THR A 195 -9.07 -27.85 -18.51
N GLY A 196 -9.60 -26.72 -18.98
CA GLY A 196 -8.81 -25.71 -19.69
C GLY A 196 -8.65 -25.95 -21.17
N THR A 197 -9.28 -27.00 -21.71
CA THR A 197 -9.11 -27.42 -23.13
C THR A 197 -10.09 -26.75 -24.08
N GLN A 198 -11.07 -26.01 -23.59
CA GLN A 198 -12.18 -25.42 -24.36
C GLN A 198 -13.02 -26.47 -25.13
N ALA A 199 -13.01 -27.73 -24.73
CA ALA A 199 -13.66 -28.82 -25.47
C ALA A 199 -15.16 -28.54 -25.74
N SER A 200 -15.93 -28.08 -24.74
CA SER A 200 -17.35 -27.73 -24.93
C SER A 200 -17.56 -26.56 -25.90
N PHE A 201 -16.68 -25.58 -25.88
CA PHE A 201 -16.74 -24.44 -26.83
C PHE A 201 -16.33 -24.86 -28.23
N LEU A 202 -15.33 -25.72 -28.35
CA LEU A 202 -14.93 -26.28 -29.64
C LEU A 202 -16.07 -27.08 -30.30
N GLU A 203 -16.81 -27.84 -29.49
CA GLU A 203 -18.02 -28.54 -29.94
C GLU A 203 -19.13 -27.57 -30.35
N LEU A 204 -19.41 -26.55 -29.54
CA LEU A 204 -20.41 -25.51 -29.87
C LEU A 204 -20.10 -24.76 -31.16
N PHE A 205 -18.81 -24.62 -31.52
CA PHE A 205 -18.35 -23.95 -32.73
C PHE A 205 -17.96 -24.93 -33.85
N ASP A 206 -18.51 -26.15 -33.85
CA ASP A 206 -18.32 -27.17 -34.90
C ASP A 206 -16.84 -27.46 -35.22
N GLY A 207 -15.98 -27.45 -34.23
CA GLY A 207 -14.54 -27.69 -34.37
C GLY A 207 -13.71 -26.50 -34.82
N ASP A 208 -14.27 -25.30 -34.82
CA ASP A 208 -13.58 -24.08 -35.23
C ASP A 208 -12.69 -23.52 -34.11
N HIS A 209 -11.38 -23.79 -34.17
CA HIS A 209 -10.39 -23.33 -33.21
C HIS A 209 -10.25 -21.80 -33.18
N GLU A 210 -10.42 -21.11 -34.32
CA GLU A 210 -10.27 -19.64 -34.37
C GLU A 210 -11.47 -18.96 -33.67
N LYS A 211 -12.68 -19.51 -33.77
CA LYS A 211 -13.82 -19.04 -32.98
C LYS A 211 -13.60 -19.21 -31.48
N CYS A 212 -13.00 -20.30 -31.03
CA CYS A 212 -12.65 -20.47 -29.61
C CYS A 212 -11.67 -19.41 -29.11
N LYS A 213 -10.64 -19.07 -29.89
CA LYS A 213 -9.69 -18.00 -29.54
C LYS A 213 -10.35 -16.63 -29.56
N GLU A 214 -11.16 -16.38 -30.59
CA GLU A 214 -11.87 -15.10 -30.72
C GLU A 214 -12.90 -14.92 -29.59
N ALA A 215 -13.52 -16.00 -29.10
CA ALA A 215 -14.42 -15.95 -27.94
C ALA A 215 -13.70 -15.41 -26.70
N ASP A 216 -12.53 -15.95 -26.35
CA ASP A 216 -11.73 -15.45 -25.23
C ASP A 216 -11.37 -13.96 -25.38
N LYS A 217 -10.95 -13.56 -26.57
CA LYS A 217 -10.57 -12.18 -26.87
C LYS A 217 -11.75 -11.23 -26.69
N ARG A 218 -12.92 -11.57 -27.24
CA ARG A 218 -14.14 -10.71 -27.15
C ARG A 218 -14.65 -10.63 -25.72
N ILE A 219 -14.67 -11.73 -24.99
CA ILE A 219 -15.04 -11.73 -23.58
C ILE A 219 -14.10 -10.81 -22.78
N ALA A 220 -12.78 -10.92 -22.99
CA ALA A 220 -11.82 -10.04 -22.33
C ALA A 220 -12.11 -8.56 -22.63
N GLN A 221 -12.28 -8.21 -23.91
CA GLN A 221 -12.57 -6.83 -24.34
C GLN A 221 -13.89 -6.30 -23.75
N LYS A 222 -14.96 -7.10 -23.74
CA LYS A 222 -16.26 -6.73 -23.15
C LYS A 222 -16.17 -6.49 -21.64
N MET A 223 -15.23 -7.13 -20.97
CA MET A 223 -14.96 -6.95 -19.52
C MET A 223 -13.85 -5.94 -19.23
N GLY A 224 -13.32 -5.26 -20.26
CA GLY A 224 -12.30 -4.21 -20.11
C GLY A 224 -10.90 -4.75 -19.81
N PHE A 225 -10.56 -5.93 -20.34
CA PHE A 225 -9.23 -6.53 -20.27
C PHE A 225 -8.64 -6.66 -21.68
N GLU A 226 -7.31 -6.66 -21.76
CA GLU A 226 -6.61 -6.82 -23.03
C GLU A 226 -6.64 -8.26 -23.53
N ALA A 227 -6.56 -9.24 -22.62
CA ALA A 227 -6.46 -10.65 -22.98
C ALA A 227 -6.95 -11.59 -21.87
N CYS A 228 -7.15 -12.85 -22.26
CA CYS A 228 -7.22 -14.00 -21.36
C CYS A 228 -5.87 -14.69 -21.24
N PHE A 229 -5.68 -15.50 -20.19
CA PHE A 229 -4.54 -16.39 -20.12
C PHE A 229 -4.56 -17.38 -21.30
N PRO A 230 -3.44 -17.57 -22.00
CA PRO A 230 -3.41 -18.45 -23.16
C PRO A 230 -3.53 -19.93 -22.77
N VAL A 231 -3.06 -20.29 -21.58
CA VAL A 231 -3.08 -21.65 -21.05
C VAL A 231 -3.54 -21.60 -19.58
N SER A 232 -4.45 -22.50 -19.23
CA SER A 232 -4.90 -22.70 -17.85
C SER A 232 -5.45 -24.13 -17.67
N GLY A 233 -5.66 -24.53 -16.44
CA GLY A 233 -6.58 -25.64 -16.13
C GLY A 233 -8.03 -25.15 -16.12
N GLN A 234 -8.85 -25.70 -15.22
CA GLN A 234 -10.19 -25.19 -14.98
C GLN A 234 -10.18 -23.77 -14.41
N THR A 235 -9.11 -23.42 -13.68
CA THR A 235 -8.91 -22.14 -13.01
C THR A 235 -7.71 -21.41 -13.59
N TYR A 236 -7.61 -20.08 -13.37
CA TYR A 236 -6.33 -19.41 -13.55
C TYR A 236 -5.32 -19.92 -12.51
N SER A 237 -4.03 -19.81 -12.82
CA SER A 237 -3.00 -20.21 -11.86
C SER A 237 -3.12 -19.42 -10.56
N ARG A 238 -3.27 -20.09 -9.42
CA ARG A 238 -3.33 -19.47 -8.08
C ARG A 238 -2.06 -18.69 -7.72
N LYS A 239 -1.01 -18.84 -8.51
CA LYS A 239 0.18 -17.99 -8.43
C LYS A 239 -0.14 -16.50 -8.69
N LEU A 240 -1.22 -16.19 -9.41
CA LEU A 240 -1.68 -14.81 -9.60
C LEU A 240 -2.06 -14.16 -8.26
N ASP A 241 -2.80 -14.87 -7.41
CA ASP A 241 -3.20 -14.37 -6.09
C ASP A 241 -1.94 -14.06 -5.24
N THR A 242 -0.93 -14.94 -5.28
CA THR A 242 0.36 -14.72 -4.62
C THR A 242 1.04 -13.45 -5.14
N ARG A 243 1.06 -13.25 -6.44
CA ARG A 243 1.68 -12.05 -7.05
C ARG A 243 0.97 -10.78 -6.59
N VAL A 244 -0.36 -10.78 -6.54
CA VAL A 244 -1.15 -9.63 -6.07
C VAL A 244 -0.88 -9.37 -4.58
N LEU A 245 -0.94 -10.38 -3.73
CA LEU A 245 -0.71 -10.20 -2.29
C LEU A 245 0.73 -9.83 -1.96
N ASN A 246 1.71 -10.24 -2.76
CA ASN A 246 3.10 -9.78 -2.61
C ASN A 246 3.23 -8.26 -2.80
N VAL A 247 2.50 -7.68 -3.75
CA VAL A 247 2.45 -6.22 -3.95
C VAL A 247 1.83 -5.53 -2.72
N LEU A 248 0.73 -6.05 -2.19
CA LEU A 248 0.13 -5.53 -0.96
C LEU A 248 1.08 -5.66 0.23
N SER A 249 1.83 -6.75 0.33
CA SER A 249 2.87 -6.94 1.36
C SER A 249 4.00 -5.91 1.23
N GLY A 250 4.39 -5.51 0.02
CA GLY A 250 5.35 -4.43 -0.21
C GLY A 250 4.87 -3.12 0.41
N ILE A 251 3.64 -2.71 0.09
CA ILE A 251 3.02 -1.51 0.68
C ILE A 251 2.97 -1.61 2.22
N ALA A 252 2.62 -2.77 2.75
CA ALA A 252 2.58 -3.00 4.19
C ALA A 252 3.96 -2.84 4.84
N GLN A 253 5.05 -3.26 4.18
CA GLN A 253 6.42 -3.08 4.65
C GLN A 253 6.79 -1.60 4.73
N SER A 254 6.52 -0.83 3.68
CA SER A 254 6.76 0.61 3.64
C SER A 254 5.95 1.36 4.71
N ALA A 255 4.68 1.04 4.86
CA ALA A 255 3.82 1.63 5.89
C ALA A 255 4.26 1.28 7.31
N HIS A 256 4.70 0.03 7.55
CA HIS A 256 5.23 -0.39 8.84
C HIS A 256 6.50 0.38 9.20
N LYS A 257 7.43 0.51 8.24
CA LYS A 257 8.68 1.26 8.42
C LYS A 257 8.40 2.74 8.75
N PHE A 258 7.54 3.40 7.99
CA PHE A 258 7.08 4.77 8.28
C PHE A 258 6.51 4.88 9.70
N SER A 259 5.61 3.98 10.07
CA SER A 259 4.96 4.00 11.40
C SER A 259 5.95 3.83 12.55
N ASN A 260 6.98 3.02 12.37
CA ASN A 260 8.06 2.89 13.34
C ASN A 260 8.84 4.19 13.51
N ASP A 261 9.21 4.84 12.40
CA ASP A 261 9.92 6.12 12.45
C ASP A 261 9.09 7.19 13.15
N ILE A 262 7.80 7.30 12.87
CA ILE A 262 6.91 8.25 13.56
C ILE A 262 6.84 7.95 15.06
N ARG A 263 6.72 6.71 15.47
CA ARG A 263 6.69 6.32 16.90
C ARG A 263 8.00 6.68 17.62
N LEU A 264 9.16 6.49 16.96
CA LEU A 264 10.45 6.87 17.49
C LEU A 264 10.61 8.40 17.54
N LEU A 265 10.19 9.11 16.51
CA LEU A 265 10.22 10.58 16.47
C LEU A 265 9.27 11.20 17.52
N GLN A 266 8.12 10.59 17.79
CA GLN A 266 7.21 11.01 18.85
C GLN A 266 7.80 10.73 20.24
N HIS A 267 8.51 9.62 20.44
CA HIS A 267 9.29 9.37 21.65
C HIS A 267 10.32 10.47 21.88
N LEU A 268 11.02 10.90 20.84
CA LEU A 268 11.96 12.01 20.88
C LEU A 268 11.27 13.39 21.03
N LYS A 269 9.96 13.47 20.94
CA LYS A 269 9.16 14.72 20.96
C LYS A 269 9.52 15.66 19.79
N GLU A 270 10.02 15.13 18.71
CA GLU A 270 10.43 15.91 17.52
C GLU A 270 9.28 16.04 16.51
N ILE A 271 8.57 14.95 16.26
CA ILE A 271 7.42 14.89 15.34
C ILE A 271 6.36 14.00 15.99
N GLU A 272 5.12 14.42 15.94
CA GLU A 272 3.97 13.68 16.46
C GLU A 272 2.92 13.44 15.36
N GLU A 273 2.21 12.32 15.45
CA GLU A 273 0.99 12.12 14.67
C GLU A 273 -0.12 13.09 15.10
N PRO A 274 -1.13 13.34 14.24
CA PRO A 274 -2.21 14.26 14.59
C PRO A 274 -3.00 13.79 15.81
N PHE A 275 -3.36 14.75 16.64
CA PHE A 275 -4.16 14.51 17.84
C PHE A 275 -5.38 15.44 17.83
N GLU A 276 -6.58 14.88 17.86
CA GLU A 276 -7.82 15.63 17.75
C GLU A 276 -8.18 16.31 19.08
N LYS A 277 -8.90 17.45 19.00
CA LYS A 277 -9.23 18.30 20.14
C LYS A 277 -9.91 17.55 21.29
N HIS A 278 -10.71 16.55 20.98
CA HIS A 278 -11.47 15.76 21.98
C HIS A 278 -10.93 14.32 22.13
N GLN A 279 -9.82 14.01 21.49
CA GLN A 279 -9.22 12.68 21.59
C GLN A 279 -8.63 12.47 22.98
N ILE A 280 -8.83 11.26 23.54
CA ILE A 280 -8.22 10.85 24.80
C ILE A 280 -7.05 9.95 24.49
N GLY A 281 -5.83 10.38 24.81
CA GLY A 281 -4.61 9.62 24.56
C GLY A 281 -4.28 8.58 25.66
N SER A 282 -4.79 8.79 26.87
CA SER A 282 -4.57 7.89 28.02
C SER A 282 -5.69 8.04 29.04
N SER A 283 -6.17 6.92 29.57
CA SER A 283 -7.19 6.90 30.62
C SER A 283 -6.66 7.34 31.99
N ALA A 284 -5.35 7.24 32.20
CA ALA A 284 -4.72 7.54 33.49
C ALA A 284 -3.92 8.85 33.51
N MET A 285 -3.30 9.23 32.40
CA MET A 285 -2.43 10.41 32.30
C MET A 285 -2.92 11.31 31.15
N ALA A 286 -3.67 12.36 31.48
CA ALA A 286 -4.34 13.24 30.51
C ALA A 286 -3.37 13.90 29.49
N TYR A 287 -2.14 14.18 29.90
CA TYR A 287 -1.11 14.79 29.04
C TYR A 287 -0.54 13.80 28.00
N LYS A 288 -0.62 12.50 28.25
CA LYS A 288 0.04 11.47 27.43
C LYS A 288 -0.64 11.33 26.07
N ARG A 289 0.11 11.57 25.02
CA ARG A 289 -0.33 11.36 23.62
C ARG A 289 0.34 10.09 23.09
N ASN A 290 -0.45 9.06 22.86
CA ASN A 290 0.07 7.80 22.30
C ASN A 290 -0.05 7.85 20.76
N PRO A 291 0.95 7.33 20.03
CA PRO A 291 0.91 7.25 18.56
C PRO A 291 0.02 6.09 18.09
N MET A 292 -1.27 6.13 18.46
CA MET A 292 -2.19 5.00 18.27
C MET A 292 -2.47 4.69 16.80
N ARG A 293 -2.46 5.70 15.92
CA ARG A 293 -2.64 5.52 14.48
C ARG A 293 -1.44 4.81 13.87
N SER A 294 -0.24 5.24 14.21
CA SER A 294 1.01 4.59 13.79
C SER A 294 1.13 3.17 14.35
N GLU A 295 0.72 2.92 15.59
CA GLU A 295 0.67 1.57 16.17
C GLU A 295 -0.31 0.67 15.41
N ARG A 296 -1.44 1.21 14.97
CA ARG A 296 -2.44 0.50 14.19
C ARG A 296 -1.93 0.19 12.79
N ILE A 297 -1.25 1.12 12.11
CA ILE A 297 -0.57 0.87 10.84
C ILE A 297 0.39 -0.32 11.00
N ALA A 298 1.25 -0.30 12.03
CA ALA A 298 2.20 -1.37 12.28
C ALA A 298 1.52 -2.73 12.50
N SER A 299 0.42 -2.76 13.26
CA SER A 299 -0.28 -4.01 13.57
C SER A 299 -1.01 -4.59 12.35
N LEU A 300 -1.72 -3.79 11.57
CA LEU A 300 -2.37 -4.22 10.34
C LEU A 300 -1.36 -4.64 9.27
N SER A 301 -0.23 -3.95 9.19
CA SER A 301 0.85 -4.31 8.25
C SER A 301 1.42 -5.70 8.52
N ARG A 302 1.62 -6.08 9.79
CA ARG A 302 2.06 -7.44 10.13
C ARG A 302 1.06 -8.50 9.67
N TYR A 303 -0.24 -8.21 9.80
CA TYR A 303 -1.29 -9.10 9.33
C TYR A 303 -1.16 -9.36 7.82
N VAL A 304 -1.03 -8.32 7.01
CA VAL A 304 -0.88 -8.44 5.54
C VAL A 304 0.40 -9.19 5.17
N MET A 305 1.54 -8.87 5.82
CA MET A 305 2.81 -9.53 5.52
C MET A 305 2.79 -11.04 5.81
N VAL A 306 2.03 -11.48 6.82
CA VAL A 306 1.88 -12.91 7.13
C VAL A 306 0.85 -13.57 6.22
N ASP A 307 -0.23 -12.86 5.89
CA ASP A 307 -1.32 -13.38 5.06
C ASP A 307 -0.86 -13.81 3.65
N VAL A 308 0.19 -13.20 3.11
CA VAL A 308 0.76 -13.55 1.80
C VAL A 308 1.21 -15.02 1.70
N LEU A 309 1.45 -15.69 2.82
CA LEU A 309 1.79 -17.11 2.85
C LEU A 309 0.59 -17.99 2.44
N ASN A 310 -0.63 -17.55 2.69
CA ASN A 310 -1.83 -18.29 2.32
C ASN A 310 -1.90 -18.57 0.81
N PRO A 311 -1.93 -17.57 -0.09
CA PRO A 311 -1.98 -17.83 -1.52
C PRO A 311 -0.69 -18.50 -2.04
N ALA A 312 0.47 -18.27 -1.42
CA ALA A 312 1.72 -18.91 -1.82
C ALA A 312 1.66 -20.43 -1.59
N ILE A 313 1.18 -20.85 -0.43
CA ILE A 313 1.00 -22.28 -0.10
C ILE A 313 -0.12 -22.87 -0.98
N THR A 314 -1.23 -22.17 -1.13
CA THR A 314 -2.32 -22.60 -2.00
C THR A 314 -1.86 -22.86 -3.43
N ALA A 315 -1.06 -21.94 -4.00
CA ALA A 315 -0.51 -22.09 -5.34
C ALA A 315 0.42 -23.31 -5.46
N ALA A 316 1.22 -23.55 -4.43
CA ALA A 316 2.19 -24.65 -4.42
C ALA A 316 1.53 -26.05 -4.24
N THR A 317 0.34 -26.11 -3.66
CA THR A 317 -0.35 -27.35 -3.32
C THR A 317 -1.51 -27.69 -4.26
N GLN A 318 -1.73 -26.93 -5.35
CA GLN A 318 -2.74 -27.26 -6.34
C GLN A 318 -2.40 -28.57 -7.08
N TRP A 319 -3.43 -29.34 -7.44
CA TRP A 319 -3.29 -30.61 -8.13
C TRP A 319 -3.82 -30.55 -9.56
N PHE A 320 -3.02 -30.94 -10.53
CA PHE A 320 -3.39 -31.06 -11.93
C PHE A 320 -4.19 -29.84 -12.45
N GLU A 321 -5.37 -30.08 -13.04
CA GLU A 321 -6.21 -29.03 -13.63
C GLU A 321 -7.12 -28.35 -12.62
N ARG A 322 -7.36 -28.96 -11.46
CA ARG A 322 -8.20 -28.42 -10.40
C ARG A 322 -8.10 -29.19 -9.09
N THR A 323 -7.98 -28.48 -7.97
CA THR A 323 -8.40 -28.92 -6.64
C THR A 323 -9.20 -27.82 -5.97
N LEU A 324 -10.13 -28.17 -5.05
CA LEU A 324 -11.07 -27.21 -4.44
C LEU A 324 -10.55 -26.61 -3.12
N ASP A 325 -9.42 -27.06 -2.62
CA ASP A 325 -8.85 -26.61 -1.34
C ASP A 325 -8.41 -25.11 -1.35
N ASP A 326 -8.27 -24.53 -2.53
CA ASP A 326 -8.04 -23.10 -2.72
C ASP A 326 -9.23 -22.24 -2.29
N SER A 327 -10.45 -22.74 -2.49
CA SER A 327 -11.68 -21.94 -2.49
C SER A 327 -11.94 -21.25 -1.16
N ALA A 328 -11.94 -21.99 -0.05
CA ALA A 328 -12.20 -21.41 1.28
C ALA A 328 -11.07 -20.48 1.72
N ASN A 329 -9.80 -20.86 1.51
CA ASN A 329 -8.65 -20.06 1.88
C ASN A 329 -8.62 -18.72 1.11
N LYS A 330 -8.82 -18.75 -0.20
CA LYS A 330 -8.82 -17.57 -1.07
C LYS A 330 -9.94 -16.58 -0.71
N ARG A 331 -11.12 -17.07 -0.30
CA ARG A 331 -12.25 -16.23 0.13
C ARG A 331 -11.98 -15.44 1.41
N LEU A 332 -10.98 -15.84 2.19
CA LEU A 332 -10.51 -15.14 3.39
C LEU A 332 -9.29 -14.29 3.06
N SER A 333 -8.21 -14.91 2.60
CA SER A 333 -6.90 -14.27 2.45
C SER A 333 -6.92 -13.09 1.49
N VAL A 334 -7.53 -13.20 0.32
CA VAL A 334 -7.51 -12.12 -0.67
C VAL A 334 -8.32 -10.90 -0.21
N PRO A 335 -9.60 -11.01 0.17
CA PRO A 335 -10.37 -9.86 0.64
C PRO A 335 -9.75 -9.20 1.87
N GLU A 336 -9.32 -9.99 2.86
CA GLU A 336 -8.80 -9.44 4.11
C GLU A 336 -7.48 -8.69 3.92
N ALA A 337 -6.60 -9.14 3.03
CA ALA A 337 -5.40 -8.39 2.65
C ALA A 337 -5.74 -7.01 2.06
N PHE A 338 -6.69 -6.94 1.14
CA PHE A 338 -7.13 -5.68 0.55
C PHE A 338 -7.83 -4.75 1.55
N LEU A 339 -8.72 -5.29 2.39
CA LEU A 339 -9.39 -4.52 3.43
C LEU A 339 -8.38 -3.95 4.45
N ALA A 340 -7.36 -4.72 4.80
CA ALA A 340 -6.30 -4.27 5.70
C ALA A 340 -5.42 -3.19 5.06
N ILE A 341 -5.00 -3.36 3.81
CA ILE A 341 -4.21 -2.35 3.08
C ILE A 341 -4.99 -1.06 2.89
N ASP A 342 -6.27 -1.15 2.59
CA ASP A 342 -7.15 0.00 2.47
C ASP A 342 -7.18 0.83 3.76
N GLY A 343 -7.36 0.17 4.91
CA GLY A 343 -7.30 0.81 6.22
C GLY A 343 -5.91 1.37 6.57
N ILE A 344 -4.84 0.67 6.19
CA ILE A 344 -3.46 1.14 6.37
C ILE A 344 -3.23 2.44 5.59
N LEU A 345 -3.66 2.51 4.33
CA LEU A 345 -3.46 3.69 3.49
C LEU A 345 -4.30 4.90 3.96
N ASP A 346 -5.51 4.68 4.45
CA ASP A 346 -6.32 5.74 5.08
C ASP A 346 -5.64 6.28 6.34
N LEU A 347 -5.13 5.40 7.20
CA LEU A 347 -4.37 5.82 8.39
C LEU A 347 -3.08 6.54 8.00
N TYR A 348 -2.36 6.05 7.01
CA TYR A 348 -1.12 6.66 6.53
C TYR A 348 -1.39 8.09 6.02
N LEU A 349 -2.40 8.24 5.17
CA LEU A 349 -2.82 9.53 4.63
C LEU A 349 -3.20 10.52 5.75
N ASN A 350 -3.98 10.06 6.72
CA ASN A 350 -4.38 10.88 7.86
C ASN A 350 -3.20 11.29 8.74
N VAL A 351 -2.27 10.38 9.01
CA VAL A 351 -1.08 10.70 9.81
C VAL A 351 -0.23 11.74 9.11
N VAL A 352 0.01 11.58 7.79
CA VAL A 352 0.85 12.51 7.03
C VAL A 352 0.23 13.90 6.93
N ASP A 353 -1.07 14.00 6.64
CA ASP A 353 -1.80 15.28 6.53
C ASP A 353 -1.73 16.08 7.84
N GLY A 354 -1.65 15.40 8.97
CA GLY A 354 -1.68 16.02 10.29
C GLY A 354 -0.38 16.00 11.11
N LEU A 355 0.77 15.63 10.52
CA LEU A 355 2.05 15.59 11.24
C LEU A 355 2.42 16.91 11.87
N VAL A 356 2.71 16.88 13.17
CA VAL A 356 3.12 18.05 13.97
C VAL A 356 4.63 17.98 14.17
N VAL A 357 5.35 19.01 13.71
CA VAL A 357 6.81 19.12 13.86
C VAL A 357 7.13 20.15 14.94
N TYR A 358 8.06 19.82 15.83
CA TYR A 358 8.53 20.70 16.92
C TYR A 358 9.97 21.20 16.66
N PRO A 359 10.14 22.30 15.89
CA PRO A 359 11.46 22.77 15.46
C PRO A 359 12.42 23.06 16.62
N LYS A 360 11.92 23.55 17.74
CA LYS A 360 12.76 23.90 18.90
C LYS A 360 13.31 22.66 19.62
N VAL A 361 12.55 21.58 19.67
CA VAL A 361 13.03 20.29 20.22
C VAL A 361 14.09 19.69 19.30
N ILE A 362 13.84 19.72 17.98
CA ILE A 362 14.79 19.26 16.97
C ILE A 362 16.11 20.03 17.05
N GLU A 363 16.03 21.38 17.14
CA GLU A 363 17.20 22.25 17.29
C GLU A 363 17.98 21.92 18.58
N GLN A 364 17.30 21.73 19.70
CA GLN A 364 17.91 21.37 20.98
C GLN A 364 18.66 20.06 20.89
N HIS A 365 18.05 19.00 20.35
CA HIS A 365 18.69 17.69 20.20
C HIS A 365 19.91 17.78 19.29
N LEU A 366 19.77 18.46 18.16
CA LEU A 366 20.87 18.64 17.21
C LEU A 366 22.04 19.42 17.84
N MET A 367 21.75 20.52 18.53
CA MET A 367 22.81 21.37 19.13
C MET A 367 23.54 20.68 20.29
N ASN A 368 22.91 19.71 20.98
CA ASN A 368 23.58 18.91 21.99
C ASN A 368 24.67 17.99 21.42
N GLU A 369 24.50 17.53 20.18
CA GLU A 369 25.42 16.58 19.52
C GLU A 369 26.34 17.24 18.49
N LEU A 370 25.96 18.39 17.93
CA LEU A 370 26.67 19.06 16.86
C LEU A 370 28.12 19.41 17.20
N PRO A 371 28.51 19.81 18.43
CA PRO A 371 29.90 20.04 18.78
C PRO A 371 30.82 18.85 18.52
N PHE A 372 30.36 17.62 18.78
CA PHE A 372 31.13 16.41 18.48
C PHE A 372 31.27 16.15 16.98
N MET A 373 30.28 16.53 16.18
CA MET A 373 30.29 16.37 14.71
C MET A 373 31.10 17.42 14.01
N ALA A 374 31.19 18.63 14.57
CA ALA A 374 31.91 19.77 14.02
C ALA A 374 33.43 19.77 14.31
N THR A 375 33.92 18.77 15.03
CA THR A 375 35.35 18.69 15.44
C THR A 375 36.32 18.74 14.26
N GLU A 376 35.95 18.13 13.12
CA GLU A 376 36.76 18.20 11.90
C GLU A 376 36.81 19.62 11.34
N ASN A 377 35.69 20.32 11.27
CA ASN A 377 35.62 21.70 10.80
C ASN A 377 36.42 22.63 11.70
N ILE A 378 36.30 22.48 13.01
CA ILE A 378 37.08 23.23 14.02
C ILE A 378 38.56 22.96 13.83
N MET A 379 38.98 21.72 13.67
CA MET A 379 40.38 21.35 13.41
C MET A 379 40.91 22.00 12.13
N MET A 380 40.14 21.93 11.04
CA MET A 380 40.54 22.48 9.76
C MET A 380 40.71 24.02 9.81
N ASP A 381 39.81 24.70 10.51
CA ASP A 381 39.92 26.17 10.66
C ASP A 381 41.10 26.56 11.57
N ALA A 382 41.37 25.80 12.63
CA ALA A 382 42.54 25.99 13.45
C ALA A 382 43.86 25.71 12.69
N VAL A 383 43.88 24.71 11.81
CA VAL A 383 45.05 24.43 10.93
C VAL A 383 45.27 25.57 9.93
N LYS A 384 44.22 26.12 9.31
CA LYS A 384 44.31 27.27 8.44
C LYS A 384 44.89 28.50 9.17
N ALA A 385 44.63 28.61 10.48
CA ALA A 385 45.19 29.65 11.34
C ALA A 385 46.64 29.37 11.78
N GLY A 386 47.26 28.29 11.32
CA GLY A 386 48.66 27.95 11.57
C GLY A 386 48.93 26.87 12.62
N GLY A 387 47.87 26.18 13.09
CA GLY A 387 48.01 25.08 14.05
C GLY A 387 48.53 23.79 13.42
N ASP A 388 49.20 22.94 14.22
CA ASP A 388 49.64 21.60 13.82
C ASP A 388 48.44 20.60 13.82
N ARG A 389 48.18 19.97 12.67
CA ARG A 389 47.05 19.08 12.48
C ARG A 389 47.07 17.88 13.42
N GLN A 390 48.24 17.29 13.68
CA GLN A 390 48.36 16.09 14.51
C GLN A 390 48.16 16.43 15.98
N GLU A 391 48.74 17.52 16.43
CA GLU A 391 48.56 18.01 17.81
C GLU A 391 47.10 18.40 18.05
N LEU A 392 46.45 19.11 17.14
CA LEU A 392 45.06 19.54 17.24
C LEU A 392 44.11 18.31 17.24
N HIS A 393 44.38 17.31 16.43
CA HIS A 393 43.60 16.08 16.41
C HIS A 393 43.63 15.36 17.77
N GLU A 394 44.82 15.21 18.37
CA GLU A 394 44.95 14.57 19.67
C GLU A 394 44.25 15.39 20.77
N LYS A 395 44.36 16.70 20.73
CA LYS A 395 43.67 17.58 21.69
C LYS A 395 42.16 17.52 21.54
N ILE A 396 41.62 17.51 20.31
CA ILE A 396 40.18 17.30 20.05
C ILE A 396 39.73 15.97 20.62
N ARG A 397 40.50 14.90 20.42
CA ARG A 397 40.17 13.58 20.97
C ARG A 397 40.09 13.63 22.51
N GLN A 398 41.06 14.25 23.17
CA GLN A 398 41.07 14.37 24.64
C GLN A 398 39.89 15.22 25.13
N HIS A 399 39.63 16.37 24.52
CA HIS A 399 38.50 17.24 24.89
C HIS A 399 37.16 16.59 24.64
N SER A 400 37.01 15.86 23.53
CA SER A 400 35.78 15.12 23.21
C SER A 400 35.50 13.99 24.19
N MET A 401 36.53 13.24 24.60
CA MET A 401 36.41 12.21 25.64
C MET A 401 36.02 12.81 26.98
N ALA A 402 36.60 13.92 27.35
CA ALA A 402 36.28 14.62 28.61
C ALA A 402 34.86 15.20 28.59
N ALA A 403 34.45 15.84 27.51
CA ALA A 403 33.08 16.33 27.34
C ALA A 403 32.05 15.18 27.32
N GLY A 404 32.40 14.06 26.68
CA GLY A 404 31.57 12.86 26.66
C GLY A 404 31.33 12.28 28.06
N ARG A 405 32.30 12.33 28.94
CA ARG A 405 32.12 11.95 30.36
C ARG A 405 31.19 12.90 31.10
N VAL A 406 31.36 14.20 30.90
CA VAL A 406 30.46 15.23 31.49
C VAL A 406 29.01 14.96 31.16
N VAL A 407 28.76 14.66 29.88
CA VAL A 407 27.38 14.36 29.40
C VAL A 407 26.88 13.04 29.98
N LYS A 408 27.69 11.96 29.95
CA LYS A 408 27.23 10.60 30.25
C LYS A 408 27.30 10.23 31.76
N GLU A 409 28.34 10.68 32.43
CA GLU A 409 28.57 10.33 33.83
C GLU A 409 27.96 11.38 34.78
N GLU A 410 28.00 12.65 34.40
CA GLU A 410 27.55 13.75 35.27
C GLU A 410 26.16 14.28 34.89
N GLY A 411 25.60 13.90 33.71
CA GLY A 411 24.31 14.36 33.23
C GLY A 411 24.24 15.87 32.95
N LYS A 412 25.40 16.49 32.69
CA LYS A 412 25.51 17.91 32.39
C LYS A 412 25.54 18.20 30.89
N PRO A 413 25.26 19.47 30.47
CA PRO A 413 25.40 19.88 29.07
C PRO A 413 26.81 19.59 28.50
N ASN A 414 26.85 19.43 27.17
CA ASN A 414 28.10 19.26 26.45
C ASN A 414 28.95 20.55 26.53
N ASP A 415 30.15 20.46 27.09
CA ASP A 415 31.08 21.55 27.31
C ASP A 415 32.29 21.53 26.35
N LEU A 416 32.19 20.83 25.21
CA LEU A 416 33.29 20.65 24.29
C LEU A 416 33.78 21.99 23.71
N LEU A 417 32.86 22.90 23.36
CA LEU A 417 33.25 24.20 22.80
C LEU A 417 33.99 25.09 23.82
N GLU A 418 33.55 25.05 25.08
CA GLU A 418 34.18 25.74 26.19
C GLU A 418 35.62 25.24 26.40
N ARG A 419 35.83 23.91 26.33
CA ARG A 419 37.15 23.28 26.46
C ARG A 419 38.09 23.71 25.32
N ILE A 420 37.56 23.70 24.08
CA ILE A 420 38.34 24.11 22.90
C ILE A 420 38.68 25.60 22.96
N ALA A 421 37.71 26.46 23.34
CA ALA A 421 37.93 27.89 23.48
C ALA A 421 38.99 28.25 24.54
N ALA A 422 39.04 27.43 25.62
CA ALA A 422 40.02 27.60 26.70
C ALA A 422 41.41 27.05 26.38
N ASP A 423 41.57 26.24 25.31
CA ASP A 423 42.86 25.68 24.90
C ASP A 423 43.56 26.59 23.87
N PRO A 424 44.71 27.25 24.24
CA PRO A 424 45.39 28.17 23.37
C PRO A 424 45.86 27.57 22.04
N SER A 425 45.98 26.25 21.95
CA SER A 425 46.46 25.58 20.73
C SER A 425 45.51 25.76 19.54
N PHE A 426 44.25 25.99 19.81
CA PHE A 426 43.25 26.23 18.75
C PHE A 426 43.25 27.68 18.29
N GLY A 427 43.63 28.63 19.14
CA GLY A 427 43.63 30.05 18.83
C GLY A 427 42.23 30.59 18.43
N MET A 428 41.16 29.95 18.87
CA MET A 428 39.79 30.28 18.49
C MET A 428 38.99 30.82 19.67
N THR A 429 38.24 31.88 19.43
CA THR A 429 37.31 32.42 20.40
C THR A 429 35.99 31.66 20.40
N MET A 430 35.22 31.75 21.50
CA MET A 430 33.87 31.16 21.57
C MET A 430 32.97 31.66 20.45
N ASP A 431 33.06 32.92 20.04
CA ASP A 431 32.23 33.46 18.95
C ASP A 431 32.60 32.84 17.60
N GLN A 432 33.89 32.58 17.35
CA GLN A 432 34.33 31.85 16.15
C GLN A 432 33.83 30.40 16.15
N LEU A 433 33.90 29.71 17.29
CA LEU A 433 33.39 28.36 17.42
C LEU A 433 31.87 28.31 17.20
N LYS A 434 31.11 29.23 17.79
CA LYS A 434 29.67 29.36 17.56
C LYS A 434 29.32 29.65 16.10
N ALA A 435 30.16 30.39 15.39
CA ALA A 435 29.94 30.66 13.97
C ALA A 435 30.07 29.41 13.08
N ILE A 436 30.86 28.42 13.52
CA ILE A 436 30.97 27.10 12.87
C ILE A 436 29.71 26.26 13.11
N MET A 437 29.08 26.41 14.31
CA MET A 437 27.90 25.61 14.74
C MET A 437 26.62 26.03 14.03
N LYS A 438 26.63 26.25 12.73
CA LYS A 438 25.43 26.48 11.92
C LYS A 438 24.95 25.14 11.34
N PRO A 439 23.83 24.60 11.79
CA PRO A 439 23.38 23.26 11.37
C PRO A 439 23.26 23.08 9.86
N GLU A 440 22.93 24.15 9.13
CA GLU A 440 22.78 24.16 7.67
C GLU A 440 24.07 23.79 6.94
N ASN A 441 25.23 24.00 7.56
CA ASN A 441 26.55 23.68 6.98
C ASN A 441 26.86 22.17 7.02
N PHE A 442 26.04 21.36 7.74
CA PHE A 442 26.31 19.95 7.99
C PHE A 442 25.32 19.00 7.32
N VAL A 443 24.31 19.51 6.62
CA VAL A 443 23.27 18.68 5.98
C VAL A 443 23.62 18.22 4.56
N GLY A 444 24.81 18.56 4.07
CA GLY A 444 25.27 18.19 2.72
C GLY A 444 24.28 18.64 1.64
N ARG A 445 23.96 17.73 0.72
CA ARG A 445 23.01 17.97 -0.38
C ARG A 445 21.56 17.59 -0.03
N ALA A 446 21.21 17.40 1.25
CA ALA A 446 19.88 16.94 1.60
C ALA A 446 18.73 17.82 1.05
N PRO A 447 18.79 19.17 1.10
CA PRO A 447 17.77 20.02 0.48
C PRO A 447 17.64 19.81 -1.03
N GLN A 448 18.75 19.83 -1.74
CA GLN A 448 18.79 19.67 -3.21
C GLN A 448 18.32 18.28 -3.63
N GLN A 449 18.69 17.24 -2.89
CA GLN A 449 18.20 15.87 -3.16
C GLN A 449 16.68 15.76 -3.04
N VAL A 450 16.06 16.49 -2.11
CA VAL A 450 14.59 16.53 -2.00
C VAL A 450 13.97 17.24 -3.20
N GLU A 451 14.52 18.42 -3.58
CA GLU A 451 14.02 19.17 -4.74
C GLU A 451 14.14 18.37 -6.03
N GLU A 452 15.33 17.85 -6.32
CA GLU A 452 15.60 17.01 -7.51
C GLU A 452 14.66 15.79 -7.55
N PHE A 453 14.51 15.07 -6.43
CA PHE A 453 13.65 13.90 -6.38
C PHE A 453 12.17 14.24 -6.61
N VAL A 454 11.71 15.37 -6.07
CA VAL A 454 10.34 15.84 -6.30
C VAL A 454 10.13 16.23 -7.77
N GLU A 455 11.03 17.02 -8.33
CA GLU A 455 10.91 17.51 -9.71
C GLU A 455 11.05 16.41 -10.76
N GLU A 456 12.03 15.53 -10.59
CA GLU A 456 12.37 14.52 -11.61
C GLU A 456 11.52 13.25 -11.52
N VAL A 457 11.06 12.85 -10.32
CA VAL A 457 10.37 11.59 -10.11
C VAL A 457 8.91 11.77 -9.69
N ILE A 458 8.66 12.55 -8.62
CA ILE A 458 7.33 12.58 -8.01
C ILE A 458 6.35 13.44 -8.80
N GLN A 459 6.75 14.66 -9.18
CA GLN A 459 5.85 15.58 -9.87
C GLN A 459 5.33 15.03 -11.21
N PRO A 460 6.14 14.37 -12.06
CA PRO A 460 5.64 13.71 -13.27
C PRO A 460 4.57 12.65 -12.99
N ILE A 461 4.73 11.86 -11.91
CA ILE A 461 3.74 10.87 -11.50
C ILE A 461 2.42 11.54 -11.10
N LEU A 462 2.49 12.59 -10.28
CA LEU A 462 1.29 13.32 -9.84
C LEU A 462 0.60 14.03 -11.01
N ASP A 463 1.37 14.62 -11.93
CA ASP A 463 0.84 15.28 -13.14
C ASP A 463 0.11 14.30 -14.06
N ALA A 464 0.62 13.09 -14.19
CA ALA A 464 -0.01 12.02 -14.97
C ALA A 464 -1.27 11.43 -14.31
N ASN A 465 -1.56 11.77 -13.04
CA ASN A 465 -2.66 11.20 -12.26
C ASN A 465 -3.48 12.27 -11.54
N LYS A 466 -3.59 13.45 -12.11
CA LYS A 466 -4.30 14.59 -11.47
C LYS A 466 -5.75 14.28 -11.10
N GLU A 467 -6.41 13.46 -11.90
CA GLU A 467 -7.79 13.04 -11.69
C GLU A 467 -8.00 12.16 -10.45
N LEU A 468 -6.94 11.57 -9.92
CA LEU A 468 -6.97 10.71 -8.74
C LEU A 468 -6.68 11.46 -7.43
N LEU A 469 -6.23 12.71 -7.52
CA LEU A 469 -5.82 13.51 -6.37
C LEU A 469 -7.03 14.08 -5.60
N GLY A 470 -6.79 14.46 -4.34
CA GLY A 470 -7.78 15.11 -3.48
C GLY A 470 -8.60 14.16 -2.62
N VAL A 471 -8.21 12.91 -2.51
CA VAL A 471 -8.81 11.95 -1.58
C VAL A 471 -8.47 12.37 -0.15
N LYS A 472 -9.48 12.42 0.71
CA LYS A 472 -9.30 12.62 2.15
C LYS A 472 -9.49 11.30 2.88
N ALA A 473 -8.67 11.07 3.89
CA ALA A 473 -8.79 9.90 4.73
C ALA A 473 -10.09 9.95 5.55
N GLU A 474 -10.87 8.88 5.50
CA GLU A 474 -11.99 8.65 6.41
C GLU A 474 -11.55 7.68 7.51
N ILE A 475 -11.38 8.19 8.73
CA ILE A 475 -11.01 7.36 9.88
C ILE A 475 -12.23 7.15 10.76
N ASN A 476 -12.59 5.90 10.98
CA ASN A 476 -13.72 5.51 11.82
C ASN A 476 -13.33 5.27 13.30
N VAL A 477 -12.04 5.24 13.60
CA VAL A 477 -11.51 4.95 14.95
C VAL A 477 -10.13 5.56 15.19
#